data_00383899829b77b4edc2316024773fec
#
_entry.id   00383899829b77b4edc2316024773fec
#
_cell.length_a   1.000
_cell.length_b   1.000
_cell.length_c   1.000
_cell.angle_alpha   90.00
_cell.angle_beta   90.00
_cell.angle_gamma   90.00
#
_symmetry.space_group_name_H-M   'P 1'
#
loop_
_entity.id
_entity.type
_entity.pdbx_description
1 polymer ?
#
loop_
_entity_poly.entity_id
_entity_poly.type
_entity_poly.pdbx_seq_one_letter_code
_entity_poly.pdbx_strand_id
1 'polypeptide(L)'
;PWRKKRLARQGMASGGLREAALLFFVMFCAGLAALTVFPAYFWTAYHWQEALAGHEVFFPLTPLSESIQEIQWTPTVLQNLREGGWGGYMAIANLLIFCPVGFFSALLWRGNRCMRGLLTGFCTSFCVEFLQLFVGRATDIDDLILNTLGGCLGGLLCLIFAHLAPRF
;
A
#
# COMPACT_ATOMS: atom_id res chain seq x y z
N PRO A 1 -19.93 -17.74 -0.55
CA PRO A 1 -21.35 -18.03 -0.84
C PRO A 1 -22.25 -16.81 -0.63
N TRP A 2 -22.07 -16.02 0.47
CA TRP A 2 -22.94 -14.88 0.81
C TRP A 2 -22.84 -13.73 -0.21
N ARG A 3 -21.63 -13.36 -0.66
CA ARG A 3 -21.41 -12.30 -1.65
C ARG A 3 -22.06 -12.63 -3.01
N LYS A 4 -21.94 -13.88 -3.49
CA LYS A 4 -22.62 -14.31 -4.74
C LYS A 4 -24.13 -14.18 -4.63
N LYS A 5 -24.71 -14.57 -3.50
CA LYS A 5 -26.16 -14.40 -3.24
C LYS A 5 -26.59 -12.93 -3.21
N ARG A 6 -25.77 -12.03 -2.62
CA ARG A 6 -26.02 -10.59 -2.59
C ARG A 6 -25.95 -9.97 -3.98
N LEU A 7 -24.93 -10.33 -4.78
CA LEU A 7 -24.78 -9.85 -6.15
C LEU A 7 -25.92 -10.35 -7.06
N ALA A 8 -26.33 -11.62 -6.92
CA ALA A 8 -27.45 -12.16 -7.67
C ALA A 8 -28.77 -11.43 -7.35
N ARG A 9 -29.02 -11.04 -6.10
CA ARG A 9 -30.18 -10.23 -5.71
C ARG A 9 -30.17 -8.82 -6.33
N GLN A 10 -28.99 -8.31 -6.70
CA GLN A 10 -28.82 -7.01 -7.36
C GLN A 10 -28.73 -7.12 -8.88
N GLY A 11 -29.00 -8.31 -9.46
CA GLY A 11 -28.88 -8.56 -10.89
C GLY A 11 -27.45 -8.51 -11.42
N MET A 12 -26.45 -8.61 -10.53
CA MET A 12 -25.04 -8.56 -10.88
C MET A 12 -24.42 -9.96 -10.81
N ALA A 13 -23.73 -10.37 -11.87
CA ALA A 13 -22.91 -11.58 -11.86
C ALA A 13 -21.44 -11.21 -11.62
N SER A 14 -20.75 -11.97 -10.77
CA SER A 14 -19.30 -11.85 -10.61
C SER A 14 -18.59 -12.97 -11.35
N GLY A 15 -17.81 -12.63 -12.36
CA GLY A 15 -16.98 -13.59 -13.09
C GLY A 15 -15.85 -14.15 -12.20
N GLY A 16 -15.40 -15.38 -12.48
CA GLY A 16 -14.31 -16.01 -11.73
C GLY A 16 -13.03 -15.18 -11.71
N LEU A 17 -12.70 -14.53 -12.84
CA LEU A 17 -11.53 -13.66 -12.95
C LEU A 17 -11.61 -12.42 -12.03
N ARG A 18 -12.79 -11.83 -11.89
CA ARG A 18 -12.98 -10.71 -10.95
C ARG A 18 -12.82 -11.13 -9.50
N GLU A 19 -13.30 -12.32 -9.14
CA GLU A 19 -13.11 -12.85 -7.77
C GLU A 19 -11.63 -13.18 -7.51
N ALA A 20 -10.92 -13.74 -8.49
CA ALA A 20 -9.48 -13.99 -8.39
C ALA A 20 -8.68 -12.67 -8.26
N ALA A 21 -8.99 -11.67 -9.07
CA ALA A 21 -8.37 -10.35 -8.98
C ALA A 21 -8.61 -9.68 -7.63
N LEU A 22 -9.84 -9.81 -7.07
CA LEU A 22 -10.15 -9.28 -5.75
C LEU A 22 -9.37 -10.01 -4.64
N LEU A 23 -9.28 -11.34 -4.72
CA LEU A 23 -8.50 -12.13 -3.77
C LEU A 23 -7.03 -11.71 -3.81
N PHE A 24 -6.45 -11.63 -5.01
CA PHE A 24 -5.08 -11.18 -5.19
C PHE A 24 -4.86 -9.78 -4.64
N PHE A 25 -5.78 -8.84 -4.90
CA PHE A 25 -5.70 -7.48 -4.39
C PHE A 25 -5.70 -7.44 -2.85
N VAL A 26 -6.59 -8.20 -2.21
CA VAL A 26 -6.65 -8.28 -0.74
C VAL A 26 -5.36 -8.88 -0.17
N MET A 27 -4.86 -9.97 -0.76
CA MET A 27 -3.60 -10.58 -0.34
C MET A 27 -2.41 -9.62 -0.52
N PHE A 28 -2.37 -8.90 -1.64
CA PHE A 28 -1.35 -7.90 -1.89
C PHE A 28 -1.39 -6.76 -0.86
N CYS A 29 -2.56 -6.20 -0.59
CA CYS A 29 -2.72 -5.14 0.42
C CYS A 29 -2.36 -5.62 1.83
N ALA A 30 -2.69 -6.87 2.18
CA ALA A 30 -2.29 -7.45 3.46
C ALA A 30 -0.76 -7.62 3.56
N GLY A 31 -0.11 -8.12 2.50
CA GLY A 31 1.35 -8.22 2.43
C GLY A 31 2.03 -6.85 2.47
N LEU A 32 1.50 -5.87 1.73
CA LEU A 32 1.97 -4.50 1.76
C LEU A 32 1.90 -3.92 3.18
N ALA A 33 0.75 -4.02 3.84
CA ALA A 33 0.58 -3.55 5.21
C ALA A 33 1.54 -4.25 6.18
N ALA A 34 1.72 -5.56 6.04
CA ALA A 34 2.63 -6.34 6.85
C ALA A 34 4.09 -5.85 6.72
N LEU A 35 4.54 -5.53 5.50
CA LEU A 35 5.91 -5.08 5.25
C LEU A 35 6.14 -3.61 5.58
N THR A 36 5.13 -2.76 5.43
CA THR A 36 5.28 -1.32 5.60
C THR A 36 4.98 -0.87 7.02
N VAL A 37 3.99 -1.43 7.69
CA VAL A 37 3.60 -1.02 9.06
C VAL A 37 4.53 -1.64 10.10
N PHE A 38 4.83 -2.95 9.99
CA PHE A 38 5.66 -3.60 10.99
C PHE A 38 7.15 -3.35 10.75
N PRO A 39 7.94 -3.04 11.80
CA PRO A 39 9.39 -2.89 11.67
C PRO A 39 10.05 -4.24 11.32
N ALA A 40 11.23 -4.17 10.68
CA ALA A 40 11.91 -5.37 10.16
C ALA A 40 12.23 -6.41 11.25
N TYR A 41 12.56 -5.98 12.46
CA TYR A 41 12.86 -6.90 13.57
C TYR A 41 11.65 -7.75 13.99
N PHE A 42 10.42 -7.25 13.78
CA PHE A 42 9.18 -7.98 14.08
C PHE A 42 9.12 -9.35 13.39
N TRP A 43 9.76 -9.48 12.22
CA TRP A 43 9.78 -10.73 11.44
C TRP A 43 10.91 -11.67 11.81
N THR A 44 11.70 -11.34 12.84
CA THR A 44 12.82 -12.19 13.28
C THR A 44 12.37 -13.23 14.32
N ALA A 45 12.94 -14.44 14.23
CA ALA A 45 12.68 -15.48 15.24
C ALA A 45 13.12 -15.04 16.63
N TYR A 46 14.19 -14.22 16.72
CA TYR A 46 14.69 -13.68 17.98
C TYR A 46 13.63 -12.83 18.69
N HIS A 47 13.02 -11.86 18.01
CA HIS A 47 11.96 -11.04 18.58
C HIS A 47 10.80 -11.88 19.15
N TRP A 48 10.35 -12.88 18.40
CA TRP A 48 9.26 -13.75 18.85
C TRP A 48 9.64 -14.60 20.07
N GLN A 49 10.88 -15.09 20.14
CA GLN A 49 11.37 -15.83 21.30
C GLN A 49 11.43 -14.98 22.55
N GLU A 50 11.98 -13.74 22.46
CA GLU A 50 12.07 -12.81 23.57
C GLU A 50 10.69 -12.33 24.05
N ALA A 51 9.78 -12.04 23.11
CA ALA A 51 8.43 -11.64 23.42
C ALA A 51 7.63 -12.76 24.10
N LEU A 52 7.77 -14.02 23.64
CA LEU A 52 7.15 -15.18 24.27
C LEU A 52 7.74 -15.52 25.65
N ALA A 53 9.02 -15.21 25.86
CA ALA A 53 9.69 -15.33 27.14
C ALA A 53 9.31 -14.21 28.12
N GLY A 54 8.60 -13.18 27.67
CA GLY A 54 8.20 -12.03 28.46
C GLY A 54 9.29 -10.99 28.69
N HIS A 55 10.38 -11.06 27.91
CA HIS A 55 11.49 -10.11 27.99
C HIS A 55 11.26 -8.88 27.13
N GLU A 56 10.45 -8.97 26.06
CA GLU A 56 10.10 -7.88 25.16
C GLU A 56 8.59 -7.78 24.99
N VAL A 57 8.09 -6.61 24.58
CA VAL A 57 6.68 -6.42 24.21
C VAL A 57 6.47 -6.83 22.76
N PHE A 58 5.36 -7.53 22.46
CA PHE A 58 5.03 -7.92 21.10
C PHE A 58 4.91 -6.72 20.14
N PHE A 59 4.32 -5.63 20.62
CA PHE A 59 4.13 -4.39 19.86
C PHE A 59 4.60 -3.21 20.70
N PRO A 60 5.86 -2.78 20.57
CA PRO A 60 6.31 -1.56 21.20
C PRO A 60 5.60 -0.37 20.53
N LEU A 61 4.66 0.23 21.26
CA LEU A 61 3.99 1.45 20.79
C LEU A 61 4.82 2.65 21.21
N THR A 62 5.10 3.54 20.26
CA THR A 62 5.80 4.80 20.49
C THR A 62 4.79 5.90 20.83
N PRO A 63 5.07 6.76 21.82
CA PRO A 63 4.22 7.91 22.10
C PRO A 63 4.09 8.81 20.88
N LEU A 64 2.86 9.17 20.52
CA LEU A 64 2.57 10.00 19.34
C LEU A 64 3.31 11.35 19.38
N SER A 65 3.52 11.91 20.59
CA SER A 65 4.25 13.15 20.79
C SER A 65 5.72 13.10 20.35
N GLU A 66 6.34 11.92 20.42
CA GLU A 66 7.71 11.68 19.97
C GLU A 66 7.72 11.49 18.45
N SER A 67 6.87 10.60 17.94
CA SER A 67 6.81 10.27 16.51
C SER A 67 6.49 11.48 15.63
N ILE A 68 5.62 12.39 16.08
CA ILE A 68 5.28 13.61 15.32
C ILE A 68 6.48 14.52 15.12
N GLN A 69 7.43 14.55 16.07
CA GLN A 69 8.63 15.39 15.96
C GLN A 69 9.64 14.83 14.96
N GLU A 70 9.57 13.54 14.70
CA GLU A 70 10.48 12.84 13.77
C GLU A 70 9.95 12.79 12.33
N ILE A 71 8.76 13.36 12.05
CA ILE A 71 8.20 13.38 10.70
C ILE A 71 9.11 14.18 9.77
N GLN A 72 9.55 13.54 8.69
CA GLN A 72 10.28 14.21 7.61
C GLN A 72 9.32 14.96 6.69
N TRP A 73 9.17 16.26 6.94
CA TRP A 73 8.30 17.14 6.17
C TRP A 73 8.91 17.69 4.88
N THR A 74 10.24 17.64 4.77
CA THR A 74 10.96 18.20 3.62
C THR A 74 11.07 17.18 2.50
N PRO A 75 10.43 17.40 1.34
CA PRO A 75 10.53 16.47 0.23
C PRO A 75 11.95 16.37 -0.30
N THR A 76 12.51 15.16 -0.34
CA THR A 76 13.86 14.86 -0.85
C THR A 76 13.85 13.98 -2.10
N VAL A 77 12.66 13.62 -2.62
CA VAL A 77 12.48 12.74 -3.79
C VAL A 77 13.39 13.11 -4.96
N LEU A 78 13.39 14.39 -5.36
CA LEU A 78 14.17 14.85 -6.52
C LEU A 78 15.65 14.75 -6.26
N GLN A 79 16.11 15.03 -5.04
CA GLN A 79 17.50 14.90 -4.65
C GLN A 79 17.91 13.42 -4.68
N ASN A 80 17.16 12.54 -4.04
CA ASN A 80 17.40 11.11 -4.00
C ASN A 80 17.46 10.48 -5.42
N LEU A 81 16.55 10.89 -6.31
CA LEU A 81 16.55 10.41 -7.70
C LEU A 81 17.74 10.93 -8.48
N ARG A 82 18.20 12.17 -8.24
CA ARG A 82 19.34 12.78 -8.93
C ARG A 82 20.68 12.21 -8.45
N GLU A 83 20.83 12.01 -7.16
CA GLU A 83 22.05 11.45 -6.55
C GLU A 83 22.15 9.94 -6.77
N GLY A 84 21.00 9.27 -6.95
CA GLY A 84 20.95 7.82 -7.11
C GLY A 84 21.27 7.07 -5.83
N GLY A 85 21.97 5.93 -5.94
CA GLY A 85 22.31 5.11 -4.79
C GLY A 85 21.08 4.53 -4.10
N TRP A 86 21.18 4.32 -2.78
CA TRP A 86 20.11 3.66 -2.00
C TRP A 86 18.81 4.48 -1.96
N GLY A 87 18.91 5.81 -1.79
CA GLY A 87 17.75 6.70 -1.77
C GLY A 87 16.95 6.67 -3.09
N GLY A 88 17.65 6.68 -4.22
CA GLY A 88 17.02 6.57 -5.54
C GLY A 88 16.33 5.21 -5.75
N TYR A 89 16.97 4.10 -5.31
CA TYR A 89 16.34 2.77 -5.36
C TYR A 89 15.07 2.69 -4.51
N MET A 90 15.10 3.24 -3.29
CA MET A 90 13.94 3.27 -2.42
C MET A 90 12.80 4.11 -3.00
N ALA A 91 13.10 5.27 -3.60
CA ALA A 91 12.10 6.09 -4.27
C ALA A 91 11.39 5.34 -5.41
N ILE A 92 12.17 4.64 -6.25
CA ILE A 92 11.61 3.82 -7.33
C ILE A 92 10.81 2.63 -6.75
N ALA A 93 11.29 1.98 -5.71
CA ALA A 93 10.61 0.86 -5.09
C ALA A 93 9.24 1.28 -4.50
N ASN A 94 9.15 2.41 -3.79
CA ASN A 94 7.91 2.95 -3.25
C ASN A 94 6.90 3.26 -4.37
N LEU A 95 7.35 3.90 -5.44
CA LEU A 95 6.51 4.15 -6.61
C LEU A 95 5.95 2.84 -7.20
N LEU A 96 6.82 1.84 -7.41
CA LEU A 96 6.43 0.59 -8.08
C LEU A 96 5.54 -0.30 -7.21
N ILE A 97 5.78 -0.36 -5.90
CA ILE A 97 5.01 -1.22 -4.99
C ILE A 97 3.56 -0.75 -4.84
N PHE A 98 3.27 0.54 -5.09
CA PHE A 98 1.91 1.07 -5.09
C PHE A 98 1.19 0.99 -6.45
N CYS A 99 1.89 0.66 -7.54
CA CYS A 99 1.24 0.43 -8.84
C CYS A 99 0.16 -0.66 -8.79
N PRO A 100 0.36 -1.84 -8.17
CA PRO A 100 -0.71 -2.83 -8.03
C PRO A 100 -1.92 -2.32 -7.26
N VAL A 101 -1.74 -1.49 -6.21
CA VAL A 101 -2.84 -0.88 -5.45
C VAL A 101 -3.74 -0.07 -6.39
N GLY A 102 -3.14 0.82 -7.18
CA GLY A 102 -3.85 1.64 -8.14
C GLY A 102 -4.46 0.84 -9.29
N PHE A 103 -3.73 -0.14 -9.83
CA PHE A 103 -4.18 -0.99 -10.91
C PHE A 103 -5.42 -1.81 -10.53
N PHE A 104 -5.37 -2.55 -9.42
CA PHE A 104 -6.49 -3.39 -9.00
C PHE A 104 -7.68 -2.58 -8.51
N SER A 105 -7.47 -1.44 -7.87
CA SER A 105 -8.57 -0.55 -7.51
C SER A 105 -9.29 -0.01 -8.75
N ALA A 106 -8.55 0.39 -9.79
CA ALA A 106 -9.10 0.85 -11.05
C ALA A 106 -9.78 -0.26 -11.87
N LEU A 107 -9.28 -1.50 -11.76
CA LEU A 107 -9.85 -2.68 -12.43
C LEU A 107 -11.16 -3.14 -11.77
N LEU A 108 -11.20 -3.18 -10.44
CA LEU A 108 -12.29 -3.80 -9.69
C LEU A 108 -13.51 -2.88 -9.51
N TRP A 109 -13.31 -1.56 -9.51
CA TRP A 109 -14.39 -0.59 -9.31
C TRP A 109 -14.60 0.30 -10.53
N ARG A 110 -15.86 0.64 -10.80
CA ARG A 110 -16.24 1.51 -11.91
C ARG A 110 -15.91 2.98 -11.63
N GLY A 111 -15.54 3.75 -12.65
CA GLY A 111 -15.28 5.19 -12.61
C GLY A 111 -14.01 5.58 -13.35
N ASN A 112 -13.52 6.81 -13.15
CA ASN A 112 -12.26 7.27 -13.73
C ASN A 112 -11.09 6.48 -13.13
N ARG A 113 -10.39 5.70 -13.97
CA ARG A 113 -9.33 4.78 -13.55
C ARG A 113 -8.14 5.50 -12.94
N CYS A 114 -7.71 6.60 -13.55
CA CYS A 114 -6.58 7.38 -13.03
C CYS A 114 -6.91 7.98 -11.66
N MET A 115 -8.08 8.61 -11.53
CA MET A 115 -8.51 9.22 -10.28
C MET A 115 -8.66 8.17 -9.16
N ARG A 116 -9.17 6.97 -9.48
CA ARG A 116 -9.24 5.86 -8.51
C ARG A 116 -7.86 5.41 -8.07
N GLY A 117 -6.96 5.19 -9.02
CA GLY A 117 -5.59 4.82 -8.72
C GLY A 117 -4.93 5.85 -7.81
N LEU A 118 -5.05 7.13 -8.14
CA LEU A 118 -4.52 8.23 -7.34
C LEU A 118 -5.13 8.26 -5.93
N LEU A 119 -6.45 8.26 -5.82
CA LEU A 119 -7.13 8.32 -4.52
C LEU A 119 -6.86 7.09 -3.65
N THR A 120 -6.86 5.89 -4.23
CA THR A 120 -6.54 4.69 -3.45
C THR A 120 -5.08 4.64 -3.05
N GLY A 121 -4.16 5.05 -3.93
CA GLY A 121 -2.74 5.21 -3.61
C GLY A 121 -2.55 6.18 -2.44
N PHE A 122 -3.13 7.37 -2.53
CA PHE A 122 -3.08 8.38 -1.47
C PHE A 122 -3.67 7.85 -0.15
N CYS A 123 -4.91 7.34 -0.16
CA CYS A 123 -5.56 6.88 1.06
C CYS A 123 -4.81 5.71 1.71
N THR A 124 -4.31 4.76 0.91
CA THR A 124 -3.55 3.61 1.43
C THR A 124 -2.23 4.07 2.01
N SER A 125 -1.49 4.96 1.31
CA SER A 125 -0.23 5.51 1.82
C SER A 125 -0.46 6.32 3.10
N PHE A 126 -1.46 7.19 3.11
CA PHE A 126 -1.80 7.97 4.30
C PHE A 126 -2.13 7.06 5.51
N CYS A 127 -2.89 5.98 5.29
CA CYS A 127 -3.16 5.01 6.36
C CYS A 127 -1.88 4.32 6.84
N VAL A 128 -0.97 3.96 5.94
CA VAL A 128 0.32 3.36 6.29
C VAL A 128 1.15 4.32 7.13
N GLU A 129 1.37 5.56 6.66
CA GLU A 129 2.13 6.59 7.37
C GLU A 129 1.52 6.88 8.75
N PHE A 130 0.19 6.99 8.81
CA PHE A 130 -0.52 7.19 10.08
C PHE A 130 -0.29 6.04 11.06
N LEU A 131 -0.31 4.78 10.60
CA LEU A 131 -0.05 3.63 11.45
C LEU A 131 1.42 3.55 11.90
N GLN A 132 2.35 3.97 11.04
CA GLN A 132 3.78 4.00 11.34
C GLN A 132 4.11 4.93 12.52
N LEU A 133 3.37 6.03 12.69
CA LEU A 133 3.52 6.91 13.85
C LEU A 133 3.35 6.19 15.19
N PHE A 134 2.53 5.14 15.25
CA PHE A 134 2.30 4.39 16.49
C PHE A 134 3.33 3.28 16.75
N VAL A 135 4.07 2.87 15.74
CA VAL A 135 5.06 1.77 15.86
C VAL A 135 6.51 2.27 15.79
N GLY A 136 6.71 3.58 15.90
CA GLY A 136 8.04 4.20 15.93
C GLY A 136 8.83 4.03 14.63
N ARG A 137 8.13 4.00 13.49
CA ARG A 137 8.76 4.04 12.17
C ARG A 137 8.84 5.47 11.66
N ALA A 138 9.92 5.76 10.93
CA ALA A 138 10.06 7.04 10.27
C ALA A 138 8.90 7.26 9.29
N THR A 139 8.21 8.39 9.44
CA THR A 139 7.14 8.85 8.55
C THR A 139 7.72 9.92 7.63
N ASP A 140 7.58 9.72 6.32
CA ASP A 140 8.19 10.59 5.32
C ASP A 140 7.15 11.07 4.31
N ILE A 141 7.15 12.37 4.03
CA ILE A 141 6.30 12.97 3.01
C ILE A 141 6.64 12.44 1.61
N ASP A 142 7.89 12.02 1.38
CA ASP A 142 8.32 11.41 0.12
C ASP A 142 7.57 10.12 -0.16
N ASP A 143 7.34 9.29 0.86
CA ASP A 143 6.59 8.04 0.73
C ASP A 143 5.14 8.33 0.34
N LEU A 144 4.49 9.33 0.97
CA LEU A 144 3.14 9.73 0.61
C LEU A 144 3.06 10.19 -0.86
N ILE A 145 4.02 10.97 -1.33
CA ILE A 145 4.08 11.47 -2.71
C ILE A 145 4.29 10.30 -3.68
N LEU A 146 5.33 9.49 -3.46
CA LEU A 146 5.73 8.41 -4.36
C LEU A 146 4.66 7.32 -4.45
N ASN A 147 4.08 6.93 -3.33
CA ASN A 147 3.02 5.94 -3.26
C ASN A 147 1.74 6.43 -3.95
N THR A 148 1.40 7.71 -3.81
CA THR A 148 0.28 8.34 -4.54
C THR A 148 0.51 8.33 -6.04
N LEU A 149 1.72 8.71 -6.49
CA LEU A 149 2.11 8.67 -7.89
C LEU A 149 2.13 7.23 -8.44
N GLY A 150 2.60 6.26 -7.63
CA GLY A 150 2.54 4.83 -7.95
C GLY A 150 1.11 4.34 -8.17
N GLY A 151 0.20 4.74 -7.28
CA GLY A 151 -1.24 4.46 -7.45
C GLY A 151 -1.82 5.07 -8.72
N CYS A 152 -1.46 6.31 -9.04
CA CYS A 152 -1.87 6.97 -10.29
C CYS A 152 -1.33 6.21 -11.52
N LEU A 153 -0.06 5.84 -11.51
CA LEU A 153 0.58 5.03 -12.57
C LEU A 153 -0.13 3.69 -12.74
N GLY A 154 -0.48 3.01 -11.65
CA GLY A 154 -1.28 1.78 -11.67
C GLY A 154 -2.65 1.98 -12.33
N GLY A 155 -3.33 3.09 -12.04
CA GLY A 155 -4.58 3.48 -12.68
C GLY A 155 -4.45 3.69 -14.18
N LEU A 156 -3.36 4.34 -14.62
CA LEU A 156 -3.01 4.50 -16.05
C LEU A 156 -2.73 3.16 -16.73
N LEU A 157 -1.95 2.30 -16.09
CA LEU A 157 -1.68 0.94 -16.61
C LEU A 157 -2.97 0.13 -16.75
N CYS A 158 -3.91 0.25 -15.81
CA CYS A 158 -5.23 -0.37 -15.92
C CYS A 158 -6.03 0.19 -17.10
N LEU A 159 -5.92 1.47 -17.42
CA LEU A 159 -6.58 2.09 -18.56
C LEU A 159 -6.03 1.51 -19.88
N ILE A 160 -4.69 1.41 -19.99
CA ILE A 160 -4.03 0.79 -21.15
C ILE A 160 -4.44 -0.69 -21.27
N PHE A 161 -4.41 -1.43 -20.17
CA PHE A 161 -4.82 -2.83 -20.14
C PHE A 161 -6.25 -3.02 -20.63
N ALA A 162 -7.18 -2.17 -20.21
CA ALA A 162 -8.57 -2.25 -20.63
C ALA A 162 -8.79 -1.89 -22.12
N HIS A 163 -7.91 -1.11 -22.69
CA HIS A 163 -7.91 -0.87 -24.16
C HIS A 163 -7.44 -2.10 -24.94
N LEU A 164 -6.42 -2.80 -24.43
CA LEU A 164 -5.84 -3.98 -25.06
C LEU A 164 -6.70 -5.25 -24.85
N ALA A 165 -7.42 -5.32 -23.73
CA ALA A 165 -8.24 -6.45 -23.35
C ALA A 165 -9.70 -6.04 -23.04
N PRO A 166 -10.49 -5.65 -24.05
CA PRO A 166 -11.83 -5.08 -23.87
C PRO A 166 -12.88 -6.06 -23.28
N ARG A 167 -12.52 -7.34 -23.12
CA ARG A 167 -13.40 -8.37 -22.50
C ARG A 167 -13.28 -8.42 -20.96
N PHE A 168 -12.42 -7.64 -20.37
CA PHE A 168 -12.28 -7.41 -18.94
C PHE A 168 -12.98 -6.08 -18.55
#